data_4d09a601c7125ee95fb5d4a4c39dfa76
#
_entry.id   4d09a601c7125ee95fb5d4a4c39dfa76
#
_cell.length_a   1.000
_cell.length_b   1.000
_cell.length_c   1.000
_cell.angle_alpha   90.00
_cell.angle_beta   90.00
_cell.angle_gamma   90.00
#
_symmetry.space_group_name_H-M   'P 1'
#
loop_
_entity.id
_entity.type
_entity.pdbx_description
1 polymer ?
#
loop_
_entity_poly.entity_id
_entity_poly.type
_entity_poly.pdbx_seq_one_letter_code
_entity_poly.pdbx_strand_id
1 'polypeptide(L)'
;MLPLWEPDRLLKKIPMNVGLVGGRRMGKSCAASDLIERTKTNWDLVIAFVGSASCNPVLEQQMIDNGWDTRFFFSYYNDTLMNKLLEQQQILKAEGRPRNVLVIVDDVVLQGKAKGSLANLGIRGRHFNVSIIMCCVSYTTIPKRL
;
A
#
# COMPACT_ATOMS: atom_id res chain seq x y z
N MET A 1 23.34 -15.16 -9.79
CA MET A 1 22.86 -15.30 -8.40
C MET A 1 21.73 -14.30 -8.18
N LEU A 2 20.57 -14.75 -7.75
CA LEU A 2 19.48 -13.85 -7.40
C LEU A 2 19.85 -13.09 -6.12
N PRO A 3 19.54 -11.77 -6.05
CA PRO A 3 19.78 -11.03 -4.83
C PRO A 3 18.92 -11.56 -3.69
N LEU A 4 19.48 -11.60 -2.51
CA LEU A 4 18.75 -11.97 -1.31
C LEU A 4 17.66 -10.94 -1.02
N TRP A 5 16.53 -11.41 -0.49
CA TRP A 5 15.46 -10.53 -0.02
C TRP A 5 15.95 -9.72 1.19
N GLU A 6 16.12 -8.44 0.99
CA GLU A 6 16.61 -7.52 2.02
C GLU A 6 15.61 -6.39 2.26
N PRO A 7 14.50 -6.66 2.96
CA PRO A 7 13.47 -5.64 3.18
C PRO A 7 13.98 -4.44 4.00
N ASP A 8 15.03 -4.63 4.79
CA ASP A 8 15.60 -3.56 5.62
C ASP A 8 16.14 -2.39 4.79
N ARG A 9 16.51 -2.64 3.53
CA ARG A 9 16.91 -1.57 2.61
C ARG A 9 15.75 -0.64 2.26
N LEU A 10 14.54 -1.15 2.27
CA LEU A 10 13.33 -0.37 1.99
C LEU A 10 12.95 0.55 3.16
N LEU A 11 13.29 0.17 4.38
CA LEU A 11 13.06 1.00 5.57
C LEU A 11 13.71 2.37 5.46
N LYS A 12 14.87 2.44 4.82
CA LYS A 12 15.62 3.68 4.61
C LYS A 12 15.02 4.54 3.50
N LYS A 13 14.03 4.02 2.78
CA LYS A 13 13.41 4.68 1.61
C LYS A 13 11.93 5.01 1.83
N ILE A 14 11.53 5.13 3.07
CA ILE A 14 10.16 5.57 3.38
C ILE A 14 10.06 7.08 3.16
N PRO A 15 9.06 7.60 2.42
CA PRO A 15 7.98 6.86 1.75
C PRO A 15 8.46 6.03 0.55
N MET A 16 7.84 4.86 0.35
CA MET A 16 8.24 3.87 -0.65
C MET A 16 7.06 3.41 -1.50
N ASN A 17 7.35 3.03 -2.75
CA ASN A 17 6.39 2.36 -3.62
C ASN A 17 6.94 0.99 -3.98
N VAL A 18 6.25 -0.06 -3.58
CA VAL A 18 6.68 -1.45 -3.78
C VAL A 18 5.62 -2.19 -4.59
N GLY A 19 6.04 -2.80 -5.69
CA GLY A 19 5.22 -3.70 -6.46
C GLY A 19 5.67 -5.14 -6.27
N LEU A 20 4.76 -6.01 -5.85
CA LEU A 20 4.97 -7.44 -5.74
C LEU A 20 4.18 -8.14 -6.83
N VAL A 21 4.86 -8.73 -7.79
CA VAL A 21 4.26 -9.35 -8.98
C VAL A 21 4.52 -10.84 -8.96
N GLY A 22 3.52 -11.63 -9.23
CA GLY A 22 3.64 -13.07 -9.32
C GLY A 22 2.28 -13.74 -9.41
N GLY A 23 2.25 -14.96 -9.92
CA GLY A 23 1.04 -15.77 -9.96
C GLY A 23 0.52 -16.10 -8.57
N ARG A 24 -0.66 -16.67 -8.53
CA ARG A 24 -1.22 -17.17 -7.29
C ARG A 24 -0.27 -18.19 -6.65
N ARG A 25 -0.16 -18.18 -5.32
CA ARG A 25 0.71 -19.07 -4.53
C ARG A 25 2.20 -18.92 -4.80
N MET A 26 2.64 -17.77 -5.32
CA MET A 26 4.05 -17.48 -5.56
C MET A 26 4.74 -16.72 -4.42
N GLY A 27 4.10 -16.64 -3.26
CA GLY A 27 4.68 -16.02 -2.07
C GLY A 27 4.51 -14.50 -1.96
N LYS A 28 3.69 -13.86 -2.80
CA LYS A 28 3.43 -12.41 -2.72
C LYS A 28 2.87 -11.99 -1.37
N SER A 29 1.87 -12.73 -0.88
CA SER A 29 1.23 -12.43 0.40
C SER A 29 2.21 -12.58 1.57
N CYS A 30 3.08 -13.58 1.51
CA CYS A 30 4.14 -13.77 2.51
C CYS A 30 5.15 -12.63 2.49
N ALA A 31 5.59 -12.21 1.30
CA ALA A 31 6.52 -11.10 1.16
C ALA A 31 5.91 -9.78 1.62
N ALA A 32 4.64 -9.53 1.28
CA ALA A 32 3.92 -8.34 1.73
C ALA A 32 3.76 -8.33 3.25
N SER A 33 3.35 -9.45 3.82
CA SER A 33 3.18 -9.60 5.28
C SER A 33 4.50 -9.38 6.03
N ASP A 34 5.59 -9.93 5.53
CA ASP A 34 6.92 -9.74 6.09
C ASP A 34 7.35 -8.27 6.04
N LEU A 35 7.15 -7.62 4.90
CA LEU A 35 7.49 -6.21 4.73
C LEU A 35 6.66 -5.31 5.66
N ILE A 36 5.36 -5.59 5.78
CA ILE A 36 4.47 -4.86 6.68
C ILE A 36 4.91 -5.04 8.13
N GLU A 37 5.22 -6.25 8.53
CA GLU A 37 5.65 -6.55 9.90
C GLU A 37 6.97 -5.86 10.26
N ARG A 38 7.94 -5.87 9.34
CA ARG A 38 9.23 -5.21 9.55
C ARG A 38 9.12 -3.68 9.60
N THR A 39 8.11 -3.12 8.96
CA THR A 39 7.91 -1.66 8.89
C THR A 39 6.82 -1.15 9.84
N LYS A 40 6.16 -2.01 10.60
CA LYS A 40 4.94 -1.71 11.36
C LYS A 40 5.04 -0.48 12.28
N THR A 41 6.21 -0.23 12.84
CA THR A 41 6.42 0.90 13.76
C THR A 41 6.47 2.26 13.05
N ASN A 42 6.56 2.27 11.72
CA ASN A 42 6.67 3.49 10.94
C ASN A 42 5.31 4.07 10.51
N TRP A 43 4.24 3.30 10.65
CA TRP A 43 2.94 3.68 10.08
C TRP A 43 2.01 4.25 11.15
N ASP A 44 1.53 5.47 10.91
CA ASP A 44 0.49 6.12 11.73
C ASP A 44 -0.91 5.72 11.26
N LEU A 45 -1.06 5.35 9.99
CA LEU A 45 -2.31 4.90 9.40
C LEU A 45 -2.02 3.86 8.33
N VAL A 46 -2.80 2.80 8.31
CA VAL A 46 -2.74 1.76 7.28
C VAL A 46 -4.12 1.61 6.63
N ILE A 47 -4.15 1.71 5.31
CA ILE A 47 -5.36 1.55 4.50
C ILE A 47 -5.14 0.37 3.56
N ALA A 48 -6.05 -0.59 3.55
CA ALA A 48 -5.94 -1.77 2.72
C ALA A 48 -7.12 -1.89 1.76
N PHE A 49 -6.82 -2.10 0.50
CA PHE A 49 -7.77 -2.45 -0.55
C PHE A 49 -7.47 -3.88 -1.00
N VAL A 50 -8.38 -4.80 -0.71
CA VAL A 50 -8.23 -6.22 -1.02
C VAL A 50 -9.37 -6.67 -1.92
N GLY A 51 -9.03 -7.20 -3.09
CA GLY A 51 -10.05 -7.70 -4.02
C GLY A 51 -10.87 -8.84 -3.42
N SER A 52 -12.16 -8.84 -3.70
CA SER A 52 -13.10 -9.84 -3.16
C SER A 52 -12.72 -11.28 -3.51
N ALA A 53 -12.03 -11.46 -4.64
CA ALA A 53 -11.60 -12.79 -5.09
C ALA A 53 -10.41 -13.33 -4.30
N SER A 54 -9.59 -12.47 -3.71
CA SER A 54 -8.38 -12.89 -2.99
C SER A 54 -8.61 -13.08 -1.50
N CYS A 55 -9.58 -12.40 -0.90
CA CYS A 55 -9.89 -12.45 0.52
C CYS A 55 -8.65 -12.72 1.38
N ASN A 56 -8.00 -11.69 1.89
CA ASN A 56 -6.72 -11.83 2.60
C ASN A 56 -6.92 -11.79 4.13
N PRO A 57 -7.27 -12.94 4.74
CA PRO A 57 -7.49 -12.97 6.19
C PRO A 57 -6.20 -12.75 6.99
N VAL A 58 -5.06 -13.06 6.41
CA VAL A 58 -3.75 -12.83 7.06
C VAL A 58 -3.50 -11.33 7.23
N LEU A 59 -3.77 -10.53 6.21
CA LEU A 59 -3.61 -9.08 6.29
C LEU A 59 -4.61 -8.47 7.27
N GLU A 60 -5.87 -8.91 7.24
CA GLU A 60 -6.89 -8.44 8.17
C GLU A 60 -6.48 -8.73 9.62
N GLN A 61 -6.00 -9.95 9.90
CA GLN A 61 -5.52 -10.31 11.23
C GLN A 61 -4.28 -9.50 11.62
N GLN A 62 -3.39 -9.24 10.67
CA GLN A 62 -2.20 -8.42 10.90
C GLN A 62 -2.59 -6.98 11.28
N MET A 63 -3.62 -6.42 10.66
CA MET A 63 -4.14 -5.11 11.03
C MET A 63 -4.70 -5.10 12.46
N ILE A 64 -5.44 -6.15 12.82
CA ILE A 64 -5.98 -6.31 14.17
C ILE A 64 -4.85 -6.41 15.19
N ASP A 65 -3.87 -7.27 14.94
CA ASP A 65 -2.75 -7.54 15.86
C ASP A 65 -1.89 -6.29 16.10
N ASN A 66 -1.77 -5.43 15.09
CA ASN A 66 -1.01 -4.19 15.20
C ASN A 66 -1.84 -3.00 15.74
N GLY A 67 -3.11 -3.22 16.04
CA GLY A 67 -3.99 -2.17 16.54
C GLY A 67 -4.39 -1.14 15.49
N TRP A 68 -4.24 -1.46 14.21
CA TRP A 68 -4.66 -0.58 13.13
C TRP A 68 -6.18 -0.62 12.94
N ASP A 69 -6.75 0.48 12.47
CA ASP A 69 -8.20 0.61 12.32
C ASP A 69 -8.72 -0.24 11.16
N THR A 70 -9.46 -1.30 11.48
CA THR A 70 -10.02 -2.21 10.48
C THR A 70 -11.14 -1.60 9.65
N ARG A 71 -11.63 -0.41 9.99
CA ARG A 71 -12.56 0.33 9.14
C ARG A 71 -11.90 0.79 7.84
N PHE A 72 -10.57 0.81 7.78
CA PHE A 72 -9.78 1.11 6.60
C PHE A 72 -9.38 -0.14 5.81
N PHE A 73 -10.10 -1.22 5.97
CA PHE A 73 -9.97 -2.44 5.18
C PHE A 73 -11.16 -2.54 4.22
N PHE A 74 -10.90 -2.36 2.92
CA PHE A 74 -11.94 -2.27 1.89
C PHE A 74 -11.81 -3.40 0.86
N SER A 75 -12.94 -3.82 0.31
CA SER A 75 -12.99 -4.82 -0.77
C SER A 75 -12.84 -4.22 -2.17
N TYR A 76 -12.76 -2.90 -2.27
CA TYR A 76 -12.61 -2.19 -3.54
C TYR A 76 -11.77 -0.92 -3.34
N TYR A 77 -11.15 -0.45 -4.42
CA TYR A 77 -10.37 0.79 -4.38
C TYR A 77 -11.31 2.01 -4.30
N ASN A 78 -11.11 2.83 -3.31
CA ASN A 78 -11.90 4.04 -3.09
C ASN A 78 -11.10 5.28 -3.45
N ASP A 79 -11.37 5.79 -4.63
CA ASP A 79 -10.77 6.97 -5.24
C ASP A 79 -10.98 8.24 -4.41
N THR A 80 -12.23 8.46 -3.98
CA THR A 80 -12.60 9.62 -3.18
C THR A 80 -11.85 9.65 -1.84
N LEU A 81 -11.72 8.50 -1.19
CA LEU A 81 -10.97 8.37 0.05
C LEU A 81 -9.50 8.73 -0.15
N MET A 82 -8.90 8.25 -1.25
CA MET A 82 -7.49 8.52 -1.53
C MET A 82 -7.23 9.99 -1.83
N ASN A 83 -8.12 10.65 -2.53
CA ASN A 83 -8.01 12.09 -2.77
C ASN A 83 -8.11 12.89 -1.47
N LYS A 84 -9.03 12.53 -0.60
CA LYS A 84 -9.16 13.16 0.73
C LYS A 84 -7.92 12.90 1.59
N LEU A 85 -7.34 11.71 1.51
CA LEU A 85 -6.11 11.37 2.21
C LEU A 85 -4.97 12.29 1.79
N LEU A 86 -4.78 12.49 0.49
CA LEU A 86 -3.73 13.37 -0.02
C LEU A 86 -3.93 14.81 0.44
N GLU A 87 -5.14 15.32 0.40
CA GLU A 87 -5.47 16.67 0.90
C GLU A 87 -5.13 16.79 2.38
N GLN A 88 -5.52 15.82 3.19
CA GLN A 88 -5.24 15.80 4.61
C GLN A 88 -3.74 15.75 4.90
N GLN A 89 -3.00 14.92 4.18
CA GLN A 89 -1.55 14.80 4.32
C GLN A 89 -0.85 16.10 3.94
N GLN A 90 -1.34 16.79 2.92
CA GLN A 90 -0.82 18.09 2.51
C GLN A 90 -0.99 19.13 3.62
N ILE A 91 -2.15 19.17 4.26
CA ILE A 91 -2.42 20.07 5.40
C ILE A 91 -1.51 19.75 6.57
N LEU A 92 -1.40 18.48 6.96
CA LEU A 92 -0.58 18.04 8.08
C LEU A 92 0.90 18.35 7.86
N LYS A 93 1.39 18.19 6.63
CA LYS A 93 2.77 18.54 6.30
C LYS A 93 3.01 20.04 6.42
N ALA A 94 2.08 20.86 5.95
CA ALA A 94 2.18 22.31 6.06
C ALA A 94 2.17 22.80 7.52
N GLU A 95 1.48 22.06 8.40
CA GLU A 95 1.44 22.33 9.83
C GLU A 95 2.67 21.78 10.60
N GLY A 96 3.60 21.14 9.92
CA GLY A 96 4.76 20.51 10.56
C GLY A 96 4.45 19.25 11.34
N ARG A 97 3.32 18.58 11.04
CA ARG A 97 2.89 17.34 11.70
C ARG A 97 2.71 16.21 10.69
N PRO A 98 3.76 15.85 9.91
CA PRO A 98 3.62 14.80 8.90
C PRO A 98 3.31 13.46 9.56
N ARG A 99 2.42 12.66 8.92
CA ARG A 99 2.11 11.30 9.31
C ARG A 99 2.52 10.35 8.21
N ASN A 100 3.02 9.19 8.58
CA ASN A 100 3.37 8.14 7.63
C ASN A 100 2.15 7.25 7.40
N VAL A 101 1.69 7.19 6.16
CA VAL A 101 0.54 6.39 5.76
C VAL A 101 1.00 5.27 4.84
N LEU A 102 0.54 4.05 5.10
CA LEU A 102 0.73 2.91 4.22
C LEU A 102 -0.58 2.57 3.53
N VAL A 103 -0.55 2.49 2.21
CA VAL A 103 -1.66 2.02 1.38
C VAL A 103 -1.28 0.67 0.79
N ILE A 104 -2.08 -0.35 1.06
CA ILE A 104 -1.89 -1.70 0.55
C ILE A 104 -2.96 -1.97 -0.49
N VAL A 105 -2.55 -2.39 -1.68
CA VAL A 105 -3.46 -2.75 -2.78
C VAL A 105 -3.17 -4.19 -3.15
N ASP A 106 -4.10 -5.09 -2.84
CA ASP A 106 -3.93 -6.52 -3.07
C ASP A 106 -5.00 -7.04 -4.02
N ASP A 107 -4.59 -7.34 -5.25
CA ASP A 107 -5.40 -7.96 -6.29
C ASP A 107 -6.74 -7.25 -6.54
N VAL A 108 -6.72 -5.94 -6.53
CA VAL A 108 -7.88 -5.11 -6.83
C VAL A 108 -7.93 -4.81 -8.32
N VAL A 109 -9.12 -4.95 -8.91
CA VAL A 109 -9.32 -4.57 -10.31
C VAL A 109 -9.36 -3.05 -10.41
N LEU A 110 -8.38 -2.49 -11.10
CA LEU A 110 -8.26 -1.06 -11.35
C LEU A 110 -8.65 -0.76 -12.79
N GLN A 111 -9.71 0.04 -12.97
CA GLN A 111 -10.20 0.45 -14.28
C GLN A 111 -10.46 1.95 -14.31
N GLY A 112 -10.24 2.58 -15.45
CA GLY A 112 -10.58 3.97 -15.69
C GLY A 112 -9.95 4.94 -14.69
N LYS A 113 -10.79 5.73 -14.01
CA LYS A 113 -10.35 6.75 -13.06
C LYS A 113 -9.57 6.20 -11.88
N ALA A 114 -9.90 5.00 -11.40
CA ALA A 114 -9.21 4.37 -10.28
C ALA A 114 -7.74 4.09 -10.59
N LYS A 115 -7.43 3.65 -11.82
CA LYS A 115 -6.05 3.41 -12.26
C LYS A 115 -5.25 4.71 -12.32
N GLY A 116 -5.85 5.79 -12.83
CA GLY A 116 -5.23 7.12 -12.86
C GLY A 116 -5.03 7.70 -11.47
N SER A 117 -6.01 7.52 -10.58
CA SER A 117 -5.93 7.95 -9.20
C SER A 117 -4.80 7.26 -8.44
N LEU A 118 -4.65 5.95 -8.59
CA LEU A 118 -3.56 5.22 -7.96
C LEU A 118 -2.19 5.66 -8.49
N ALA A 119 -2.08 5.90 -9.81
CA ALA A 119 -0.85 6.44 -10.40
C ALA A 119 -0.50 7.82 -9.82
N ASN A 120 -1.49 8.68 -9.68
CA ASN A 120 -1.32 10.01 -9.07
C ASN A 120 -0.91 9.89 -7.60
N LEU A 121 -1.51 8.97 -6.85
CA LEU A 121 -1.13 8.68 -5.47
C LEU A 121 0.34 8.23 -5.40
N GLY A 122 0.78 7.40 -6.32
CA GLY A 122 2.18 6.95 -6.39
C GLY A 122 3.17 8.09 -6.62
N ILE A 123 2.79 9.06 -7.44
CA ILE A 123 3.64 10.21 -7.75
C ILE A 123 3.61 11.25 -6.62
N ARG A 124 2.42 11.68 -6.23
CA ARG A 124 2.24 12.75 -5.25
C ARG A 124 2.38 12.27 -3.81
N GLY A 125 1.97 11.03 -3.54
CA GLY A 125 1.97 10.47 -2.19
C GLY A 125 3.35 10.48 -1.55
N ARG A 126 4.40 10.25 -2.33
CA ARG A 126 5.79 10.29 -1.84
C ARG A 126 6.17 11.66 -1.26
N HIS A 127 5.62 12.73 -1.80
CA HIS A 127 5.83 14.07 -1.27
C HIS A 127 5.05 14.34 0.02
N PHE A 128 4.02 13.54 0.30
CA PHE A 128 3.13 13.69 1.45
C PHE A 128 3.16 12.49 2.40
N ASN A 129 4.26 11.74 2.39
CA ASN A 129 4.50 10.60 3.29
C ASN A 129 3.49 9.46 3.14
N VAL A 130 3.03 9.20 1.93
CA VAL A 130 2.19 8.05 1.59
C VAL A 130 3.04 7.01 0.87
N SER A 131 3.10 5.82 1.44
CA SER A 131 3.78 4.66 0.86
C SER A 131 2.75 3.67 0.32
N ILE A 132 3.11 2.95 -0.73
CA ILE A 132 2.22 1.98 -1.38
C ILE A 132 2.91 0.64 -1.48
N ILE A 133 2.20 -0.42 -1.08
CA ILE A 133 2.54 -1.80 -1.39
C ILE A 133 1.44 -2.35 -2.30
N MET A 134 1.78 -2.71 -3.51
CA MET A 134 0.85 -3.24 -4.49
C MET A 134 1.21 -4.68 -4.82
N CYS A 135 0.26 -5.59 -4.62
CA CYS A 135 0.37 -7.01 -4.98
C CYS A 135 -0.51 -7.29 -6.18
N CYS A 136 0.05 -7.83 -7.24
CA CYS A 136 -0.70 -8.11 -8.45
C CYS A 136 -0.22 -9.39 -9.14
N VAL A 137 -1.11 -9.97 -9.96
CA VAL A 137 -0.83 -11.20 -10.69
C VAL A 137 0.01 -10.93 -11.94
N SER A 138 -0.17 -9.74 -12.55
CA SER A 138 0.49 -9.37 -13.78
C SER A 138 1.13 -7.99 -13.68
N TYR A 139 2.32 -7.88 -14.24
CA TYR A 139 3.03 -6.61 -14.31
C TYR A 139 2.23 -5.50 -15.02
N THR A 140 1.35 -5.88 -15.94
CA THR A 140 0.52 -4.94 -16.71
C THR A 140 -0.55 -4.24 -15.86
N THR A 141 -0.87 -4.80 -14.68
CA THR A 141 -1.84 -4.17 -13.76
C THR A 141 -1.23 -3.03 -12.95
N ILE A 142 0.09 -2.95 -12.87
CA ILE A 142 0.77 -1.86 -12.18
C ILE A 142 0.72 -0.60 -13.06
N PRO A 143 0.26 0.55 -12.53
CA PRO A 143 0.33 1.79 -13.27
C PRO A 143 1.79 2.12 -13.64
N LYS A 144 2.02 2.51 -14.90
CA LYS A 144 3.36 2.76 -15.42
C LYS A 144 4.14 3.85 -14.67
N ARG A 145 3.46 4.69 -13.93
CA ARG A 145 4.05 5.80 -13.18
C ARG A 145 4.10 5.56 -11.67
N LEU A 146 3.87 4.34 -11.27
CA LEU A 146 4.00 3.99 -9.87
C LEU A 146 5.50 3.67 -9.50
#